data_61a0296aace23cec51ee712a644ba605
#
_entry.id   61a0296aace23cec51ee712a644ba605
#
_cell.length_a   1.000
_cell.length_b   1.000
_cell.length_c   1.000
_cell.angle_alpha   90.00
_cell.angle_beta   90.00
_cell.angle_gamma   90.00
#
_symmetry.space_group_name_H-M   'P 1'
#
loop_
_entity.id
_entity.type
_entity.pdbx_description
1 polymer ?
#
loop_
_entity_poly.entity_id
_entity_poly.type
_entity_poly.pdbx_seq_one_letter_code
_entity_poly.pdbx_strand_id
1 'polypeptide(L)'
;MRRSLLRKRAMIPVASLFVIVAFLALVQATGLLFPLKGKCPDWMYPTIPDGGQVLAESVTYPYRDPHRGEIVRFHVRKSPGGNVVPDPNVHDGAVSLRVVGVPGDTVVGRKGRVFVNSKKADDIPTSSFPLIHVGRGEYFVLGDNRSYAEDSRSFGLVPRGAIFARLVLIVWPFGRFGVPTYNKNLVPAGTSCGITR
;
A
#
# COMPACT_ATOMS: atom_id res chain seq x y z
N MET A 1 2.31 -51.52 28.33
CA MET A 1 1.78 -51.33 26.94
C MET A 1 1.89 -49.86 26.56
N ARG A 2 2.94 -49.48 25.84
CA ARG A 2 3.10 -48.11 25.31
C ARG A 2 2.55 -48.07 23.88
N ARG A 3 1.43 -47.36 23.64
CA ARG A 3 0.91 -47.12 22.30
C ARG A 3 1.73 -45.99 21.66
N SER A 4 2.53 -46.34 20.64
CA SER A 4 3.23 -45.42 19.77
C SER A 4 2.21 -44.70 18.88
N LEU A 5 1.96 -43.42 19.17
CA LEU A 5 1.23 -42.54 18.23
C LEU A 5 2.13 -42.23 17.03
N LEU A 6 2.03 -43.04 15.99
CA LEU A 6 2.60 -42.75 14.67
C LEU A 6 1.90 -41.49 14.13
N ARG A 7 2.58 -40.36 14.21
CA ARG A 7 2.21 -39.10 13.54
C ARG A 7 2.26 -39.37 12.03
N LYS A 8 1.12 -39.62 11.40
CA LYS A 8 0.99 -39.64 9.94
C LYS A 8 1.37 -38.25 9.41
N ARG A 9 2.62 -38.10 8.97
CA ARG A 9 3.04 -36.95 8.16
C ARG A 9 2.30 -37.08 6.85
N ALA A 10 1.34 -36.18 6.57
CA ALA A 10 0.71 -36.07 5.27
C ALA A 10 1.79 -35.68 4.26
N MET A 11 2.27 -36.64 3.50
CA MET A 11 3.13 -36.39 2.35
C MET A 11 2.27 -35.76 1.27
N ILE A 12 2.53 -34.51 0.94
CA ILE A 12 1.94 -33.88 -0.24
C ILE A 12 2.47 -34.68 -1.46
N PRO A 13 1.61 -35.25 -2.29
CA PRO A 13 2.08 -35.99 -3.45
C PRO A 13 2.85 -35.05 -4.39
N VAL A 14 3.95 -35.52 -4.96
CA VAL A 14 4.84 -34.74 -5.84
C VAL A 14 4.06 -34.04 -6.96
N ALA A 15 3.02 -34.70 -7.49
CA ALA A 15 2.13 -34.15 -8.49
C ALA A 15 1.40 -32.87 -8.01
N SER A 16 0.94 -32.83 -6.75
CA SER A 16 0.29 -31.64 -6.17
C SER A 16 1.27 -30.47 -6.00
N LEU A 17 2.51 -30.76 -5.64
CA LEU A 17 3.55 -29.74 -5.56
C LEU A 17 3.84 -29.13 -6.94
N PHE A 18 3.89 -29.98 -7.99
CA PHE A 18 4.12 -29.51 -9.36
C PHE A 18 2.97 -28.62 -9.87
N VAL A 19 1.72 -28.96 -9.58
CA VAL A 19 0.55 -28.16 -9.93
C VAL A 19 0.60 -26.81 -9.20
N ILE A 20 0.95 -26.77 -7.93
CA ILE A 20 1.08 -25.52 -7.16
C ILE A 20 2.18 -24.64 -7.74
N VAL A 21 3.34 -25.20 -8.05
CA VAL A 21 4.47 -24.46 -8.64
C VAL A 21 4.10 -23.92 -10.02
N ALA A 22 3.46 -24.73 -10.87
CA ALA A 22 3.01 -24.28 -12.19
C ALA A 22 1.95 -23.19 -12.10
N PHE A 23 1.01 -23.29 -11.17
CA PHE A 23 0.01 -22.24 -10.91
C PHE A 23 0.65 -20.94 -10.43
N LEU A 24 1.58 -21.00 -9.48
CA LEU A 24 2.31 -19.83 -9.01
C LEU A 24 3.14 -19.18 -10.13
N ALA A 25 3.80 -19.99 -10.96
CA ALA A 25 4.54 -19.50 -12.12
C ALA A 25 3.62 -18.80 -13.14
N LEU A 26 2.42 -19.35 -13.39
CA LEU A 26 1.43 -18.74 -14.26
C LEU A 26 0.93 -17.40 -13.70
N VAL A 27 0.63 -17.33 -12.41
CA VAL A 27 0.20 -16.09 -11.71
C VAL A 27 1.29 -15.02 -11.80
N GLN A 28 2.54 -15.39 -11.65
CA GLN A 28 3.68 -14.48 -11.83
C GLN A 28 3.83 -14.02 -13.29
N ALA A 29 3.74 -14.94 -14.24
CA ALA A 29 3.87 -14.64 -15.67
C ALA A 29 2.75 -13.72 -16.20
N THR A 30 1.54 -13.81 -15.63
CA THR A 30 0.42 -12.93 -15.99
C THR A 30 0.48 -11.55 -15.36
N GLY A 31 1.40 -11.31 -14.42
CA GLY A 31 1.49 -10.05 -13.67
C GLY A 31 0.30 -9.76 -12.76
N LEU A 32 -0.59 -10.72 -12.55
CA LEU A 32 -1.78 -10.56 -11.71
C LEU A 32 -1.42 -10.39 -10.23
N LEU A 33 -0.30 -10.98 -9.82
CA LEU A 33 0.23 -10.91 -8.47
C LEU A 33 1.74 -10.73 -8.54
N PHE A 34 2.28 -9.67 -7.93
CA PHE A 34 3.70 -9.36 -8.01
C PHE A 34 4.26 -8.85 -6.67
N PRO A 35 5.50 -9.26 -6.33
CA PRO A 35 6.15 -8.80 -5.12
C PRO A 35 6.70 -7.38 -5.30
N LEU A 36 6.60 -6.59 -4.23
CA LEU A 36 7.23 -5.27 -4.10
C LEU A 36 8.13 -5.28 -2.88
N LYS A 37 9.24 -4.55 -2.94
CA LYS A 37 10.12 -4.31 -1.79
C LYS A 37 9.91 -2.90 -1.26
N GLY A 38 9.74 -2.78 0.05
CA GLY A 38 9.83 -1.50 0.75
C GLY A 38 11.27 -0.98 0.69
N LYS A 39 11.41 0.32 0.46
CA LYS A 39 12.70 1.02 0.48
C LYS A 39 12.66 2.10 1.55
N CYS A 40 13.74 2.27 2.28
CA CYS A 40 13.90 3.38 3.20
C CYS A 40 14.58 4.57 2.47
N PRO A 41 14.09 5.80 2.60
CA PRO A 41 12.87 6.18 3.30
C PRO A 41 11.62 5.82 2.47
N ASP A 42 10.65 5.14 3.09
CA ASP A 42 9.40 4.73 2.44
C ASP A 42 8.24 5.61 2.91
N TRP A 43 7.43 6.05 1.97
CA TRP A 43 6.24 6.86 2.25
C TRP A 43 5.18 6.09 3.04
N MET A 44 5.26 4.76 3.03
CA MET A 44 4.35 3.86 3.73
C MET A 44 4.92 3.27 5.03
N TYR A 45 6.10 3.74 5.48
CA TYR A 45 6.61 3.38 6.80
C TYR A 45 5.67 3.94 7.90
N PRO A 46 5.41 3.23 8.99
CA PRO A 46 5.90 1.92 9.40
C PRO A 46 5.07 0.74 8.88
N THR A 47 4.00 0.99 8.13
CA THR A 47 3.14 -0.09 7.61
C THR A 47 3.94 -1.05 6.74
N ILE A 48 4.73 -0.51 5.81
CA ILE A 48 5.72 -1.28 5.04
C ILE A 48 7.09 -0.97 5.63
N PRO A 49 7.73 -1.93 6.31
CA PRO A 49 9.05 -1.72 6.89
C PRO A 49 10.13 -1.65 5.80
N ASP A 50 11.29 -1.08 6.15
CA ASP A 50 12.45 -1.11 5.28
C ASP A 50 12.86 -2.55 4.94
N GLY A 51 13.14 -2.81 3.67
CA GLY A 51 13.41 -4.16 3.16
C GLY A 51 12.21 -5.11 3.22
N GLY A 52 11.05 -4.63 3.67
CA GLY A 52 9.81 -5.41 3.70
C GLY A 52 9.38 -5.87 2.31
N GLN A 53 8.81 -7.05 2.22
CA GLN A 53 8.23 -7.56 0.98
C GLN A 53 6.71 -7.57 1.09
N VAL A 54 6.07 -7.01 0.08
CA VAL A 54 4.61 -6.87 0.00
C VAL A 54 4.14 -7.47 -1.31
N LEU A 55 3.03 -8.17 -1.26
CA LEU A 55 2.38 -8.69 -2.44
C LEU A 55 1.34 -7.68 -2.92
N ALA A 56 1.42 -7.33 -4.20
CA ALA A 56 0.44 -6.50 -4.88
C ALA A 56 -0.31 -7.31 -5.93
N GLU A 57 -1.57 -6.95 -6.20
CA GLU A 57 -2.41 -7.56 -7.21
C GLU A 57 -3.08 -6.50 -8.10
N SER A 58 -3.32 -6.83 -9.36
CA SER A 58 -3.94 -5.97 -10.36
C SER A 58 -5.33 -6.46 -10.83
N VAL A 59 -5.87 -7.50 -10.18
CA VAL A 59 -7.11 -8.17 -10.61
C VAL A 59 -8.37 -7.43 -10.16
N THR A 60 -8.30 -6.74 -9.03
CA THR A 60 -9.49 -6.14 -8.39
C THR A 60 -10.02 -4.92 -9.15
N TYR A 61 -9.15 -4.01 -9.56
CA TYR A 61 -9.55 -2.69 -10.05
C TYR A 61 -10.12 -2.63 -11.47
N PRO A 62 -9.99 -3.63 -12.35
CA PRO A 62 -10.84 -3.74 -13.54
C PRO A 62 -12.34 -3.90 -13.23
N TYR A 63 -12.69 -4.41 -12.05
CA TYR A 63 -14.07 -4.76 -11.69
C TYR A 63 -14.70 -3.87 -10.63
N ARG A 64 -13.91 -3.11 -9.87
CA ARG A 64 -14.43 -2.18 -8.88
C ARG A 64 -13.47 -1.01 -8.63
N ASP A 65 -13.99 -0.01 -7.97
CA ASP A 65 -13.21 1.16 -7.56
C ASP A 65 -12.45 0.93 -6.25
N PRO A 66 -11.35 1.68 -6.02
CA PRO A 66 -10.64 1.71 -4.75
C PRO A 66 -11.52 2.16 -3.58
N HIS A 67 -11.34 1.50 -2.43
CA HIS A 67 -12.03 1.87 -1.19
C HIS A 67 -11.08 2.60 -0.22
N ARG A 68 -11.67 3.37 0.72
CA ARG A 68 -10.89 3.96 1.81
C ARG A 68 -10.15 2.91 2.61
N GLY A 69 -8.91 3.22 2.98
CA GLY A 69 -8.03 2.33 3.73
C GLY A 69 -7.18 1.40 2.88
N GLU A 70 -7.54 1.16 1.61
CA GLU A 70 -6.71 0.37 0.71
C GLU A 70 -5.42 1.09 0.36
N ILE A 71 -4.32 0.35 0.24
CA ILE A 71 -3.07 0.89 -0.29
C ILE A 71 -3.06 0.60 -1.78
N VAL A 72 -3.19 1.67 -2.56
CA VAL A 72 -3.22 1.61 -4.02
C VAL A 72 -1.83 1.85 -4.60
N ARG A 73 -1.55 1.21 -5.73
CA ARG A 73 -0.38 1.50 -6.55
C ARG A 73 -0.84 2.18 -7.83
N PHE A 74 -0.21 3.31 -8.14
CA PHE A 74 -0.60 4.14 -9.28
C PHE A 74 0.62 4.67 -10.03
N HIS A 75 0.42 4.92 -11.31
CA HIS A 75 1.43 5.45 -12.20
C HIS A 75 1.74 6.91 -11.91
N VAL A 76 3.02 7.25 -12.00
CA VAL A 76 3.52 8.61 -11.78
C VAL A 76 4.61 8.94 -12.78
N ARG A 77 4.72 10.23 -13.12
CA ARG A 77 5.88 10.81 -13.79
C ARG A 77 6.60 11.77 -12.87
N LYS A 78 7.85 12.04 -13.15
CA LYS A 78 8.58 13.15 -12.53
C LYS A 78 8.37 14.42 -13.33
N SER A 79 8.00 15.50 -12.67
CA SER A 79 8.00 16.84 -13.27
C SER A 79 9.44 17.32 -13.51
N PRO A 80 9.66 18.37 -14.32
CA PRO A 80 10.98 18.99 -14.50
C PRO A 80 11.65 19.42 -13.20
N GLY A 81 10.87 19.75 -12.15
CA GLY A 81 11.35 20.06 -10.81
C GLY A 81 11.57 18.83 -9.92
N GLY A 82 11.46 17.60 -10.44
CA GLY A 82 11.69 16.36 -9.71
C GLY A 82 10.51 15.87 -8.88
N ASN A 83 9.42 16.65 -8.75
CA ASN A 83 8.24 16.29 -7.99
C ASN A 83 7.47 15.15 -8.67
N VAL A 84 6.84 14.30 -7.86
CA VAL A 84 5.97 13.22 -8.32
C VAL A 84 4.62 13.80 -8.76
N VAL A 85 4.13 13.37 -9.91
CA VAL A 85 2.82 13.74 -10.46
C VAL A 85 2.09 12.47 -10.91
N PRO A 86 0.88 12.18 -10.40
CA PRO A 86 0.07 11.07 -10.89
C PRO A 86 -0.25 11.24 -12.36
N ASP A 87 -0.01 10.21 -13.18
CA ASP A 87 -0.25 10.28 -14.62
C ASP A 87 -0.72 8.91 -15.15
N PRO A 88 -1.94 8.80 -15.69
CA PRO A 88 -2.48 7.55 -16.21
C PRO A 88 -1.83 7.11 -17.55
N ASN A 89 -1.10 7.99 -18.23
CA ASN A 89 -0.51 7.73 -19.56
C ASN A 89 0.95 7.27 -19.47
N VAL A 90 1.51 7.15 -18.28
CA VAL A 90 2.92 6.78 -18.03
C VAL A 90 2.97 5.45 -17.28
N HIS A 91 3.92 4.58 -17.64
CA HIS A 91 4.04 3.25 -17.06
C HIS A 91 5.43 2.93 -16.50
N ASP A 92 6.36 3.87 -16.55
CA ASP A 92 7.76 3.72 -16.14
C ASP A 92 8.02 4.07 -14.66
N GLY A 93 7.05 4.72 -14.01
CA GLY A 93 7.10 5.07 -12.60
C GLY A 93 5.81 4.69 -11.87
N ALA A 94 5.94 4.18 -10.64
CA ALA A 94 4.77 3.90 -9.81
C ALA A 94 5.10 4.02 -8.32
N VAL A 95 4.14 4.56 -7.56
CA VAL A 95 4.19 4.70 -6.11
C VAL A 95 2.98 4.05 -5.46
N SER A 96 3.10 3.78 -4.16
CA SER A 96 2.02 3.16 -3.38
C SER A 96 1.68 4.05 -2.19
N LEU A 97 0.39 4.42 -2.05
CA LEU A 97 -0.13 5.26 -0.97
C LEU A 97 -1.51 4.77 -0.51
N ARG A 98 -1.94 5.20 0.67
CA ARG A 98 -3.23 4.81 1.24
C ARG A 98 -4.34 5.74 0.77
N VAL A 99 -5.45 5.18 0.29
CA VAL A 99 -6.67 5.91 -0.02
C VAL A 99 -7.31 6.41 1.28
N VAL A 100 -7.46 7.73 1.39
CA VAL A 100 -8.10 8.40 2.53
C VAL A 100 -9.43 9.02 2.10
N GLY A 101 -9.51 9.60 0.92
CA GLY A 101 -10.73 10.14 0.34
C GLY A 101 -11.09 9.47 -0.97
N VAL A 102 -12.37 9.19 -1.16
CA VAL A 102 -12.97 8.63 -2.39
C VAL A 102 -13.90 9.65 -3.04
N PRO A 103 -14.34 9.45 -4.30
CA PRO A 103 -15.24 10.37 -4.98
C PRO A 103 -16.44 10.80 -4.12
N GLY A 104 -16.67 12.12 -4.04
CA GLY A 104 -17.72 12.75 -3.24
C GLY A 104 -17.33 13.09 -1.79
N ASP A 105 -16.13 12.73 -1.35
CA ASP A 105 -15.65 13.09 -0.01
C ASP A 105 -15.15 14.53 0.06
N THR A 106 -15.18 15.06 1.29
CA THR A 106 -14.42 16.24 1.68
C THR A 106 -13.32 15.83 2.65
N VAL A 107 -12.09 16.22 2.37
CA VAL A 107 -10.91 15.87 3.19
C VAL A 107 -10.23 17.15 3.68
N VAL A 108 -9.89 17.20 4.97
CA VAL A 108 -9.19 18.36 5.56
C VAL A 108 -8.21 17.90 6.63
N GLY A 109 -7.03 18.53 6.65
CA GLY A 109 -6.05 18.39 7.73
C GLY A 109 -6.16 19.52 8.74
N ARG A 110 -6.57 19.24 9.99
CA ARG A 110 -6.68 20.23 11.04
C ARG A 110 -6.33 19.65 12.40
N LYS A 111 -5.80 20.48 13.31
CA LYS A 111 -5.44 20.08 14.68
C LYS A 111 -4.60 18.78 14.72
N GLY A 112 -3.66 18.62 13.79
CA GLY A 112 -2.77 17.48 13.71
C GLY A 112 -3.44 16.16 13.26
N ARG A 113 -4.62 16.19 12.67
CA ARG A 113 -5.40 15.02 12.23
C ARG A 113 -6.07 15.23 10.89
N VAL A 114 -6.39 14.13 10.22
CA VAL A 114 -7.19 14.14 8.98
C VAL A 114 -8.65 13.89 9.31
N PHE A 115 -9.52 14.66 8.68
CA PHE A 115 -10.97 14.48 8.74
C PHE A 115 -11.51 14.26 7.34
N VAL A 116 -12.40 13.27 7.22
CA VAL A 116 -13.18 12.96 6.01
C VAL A 116 -14.65 13.11 6.34
N ASN A 117 -15.36 13.95 5.59
CA ASN A 117 -16.78 14.26 5.85
C ASN A 117 -17.02 14.62 7.32
N SER A 118 -16.16 15.47 7.88
CA SER A 118 -16.18 15.90 9.29
C SER A 118 -15.86 14.83 10.32
N LYS A 119 -15.66 13.58 9.96
CA LYS A 119 -15.25 12.49 10.86
C LYS A 119 -13.74 12.29 10.81
N LYS A 120 -13.12 12.01 11.96
CA LYS A 120 -11.69 11.70 12.03
C LYS A 120 -11.41 10.43 11.22
N ALA A 121 -10.47 10.48 10.28
CA ALA A 121 -10.14 9.37 9.39
C ALA A 121 -9.23 8.34 10.05
N ASP A 122 -8.22 8.81 10.79
CA ASP A 122 -7.22 7.96 11.45
C ASP A 122 -6.55 8.70 12.62
N ASP A 123 -5.63 8.01 13.31
CA ASP A 123 -4.87 8.56 14.43
C ASP A 123 -3.44 8.97 14.05
N ILE A 124 -3.09 8.97 12.76
CA ILE A 124 -1.76 9.33 12.29
C ILE A 124 -1.59 10.86 12.35
N PRO A 125 -0.59 11.38 13.10
CA PRO A 125 -0.31 12.80 13.13
C PRO A 125 -0.02 13.35 11.73
N THR A 126 -0.61 14.48 11.37
CA THR A 126 -0.43 15.07 10.04
C THR A 126 -0.35 16.60 10.11
N SER A 127 0.34 17.23 9.14
CA SER A 127 0.31 18.67 8.95
C SER A 127 -1.08 19.15 8.54
N SER A 128 -1.40 20.42 8.83
CA SER A 128 -2.64 21.02 8.37
C SER A 128 -2.59 21.26 6.85
N PHE A 129 -3.72 21.03 6.18
CA PHE A 129 -3.94 21.36 4.77
C PHE A 129 -5.40 21.79 4.56
N PRO A 130 -5.70 22.56 3.49
CA PRO A 130 -7.02 23.12 3.25
C PRO A 130 -8.07 22.02 2.98
N LEU A 131 -9.34 22.40 3.03
CA LEU A 131 -10.44 21.52 2.63
C LEU A 131 -10.31 21.20 1.14
N ILE A 132 -10.34 19.92 0.82
CA ILE A 132 -10.25 19.38 -0.54
C ILE A 132 -11.52 18.59 -0.81
N HIS A 133 -12.18 18.88 -1.93
CA HIS A 133 -13.29 18.09 -2.45
C HIS A 133 -12.76 17.06 -3.42
N VAL A 134 -13.05 15.78 -3.17
CA VAL A 134 -12.64 14.68 -4.03
C VAL A 134 -13.64 14.56 -5.18
N GLY A 135 -13.20 14.88 -6.38
CA GLY A 135 -14.01 14.86 -7.60
C GLY A 135 -14.38 13.46 -8.05
N ARG A 136 -15.26 13.38 -9.04
CA ARG A 136 -15.62 12.11 -9.65
C ARG A 136 -14.42 11.50 -10.38
N GLY A 137 -14.14 10.22 -10.10
CA GLY A 137 -12.99 9.52 -10.68
C GLY A 137 -11.63 9.96 -10.12
N GLU A 138 -11.61 10.59 -8.95
CA GLU A 138 -10.39 11.05 -8.27
C GLU A 138 -10.29 10.48 -6.87
N TYR A 139 -9.07 10.40 -6.35
CA TYR A 139 -8.78 9.83 -5.02
C TYR A 139 -7.80 10.73 -4.27
N PHE A 140 -8.08 10.95 -3.00
CA PHE A 140 -7.14 11.58 -2.09
C PHE A 140 -6.35 10.51 -1.36
N VAL A 141 -5.04 10.49 -1.56
CA VAL A 141 -4.15 9.46 -1.01
C VAL A 141 -3.12 10.08 -0.08
N LEU A 142 -2.78 9.39 0.99
CA LEU A 142 -1.74 9.81 1.93
C LEU A 142 -0.75 8.67 2.17
N GLY A 143 0.50 9.07 2.42
CA GLY A 143 1.48 8.16 2.98
C GLY A 143 1.20 7.88 4.46
N ASP A 144 1.48 6.68 4.93
CA ASP A 144 1.42 6.38 6.37
C ASP A 144 2.56 7.09 7.11
N ASN A 145 3.66 7.38 6.42
CA ASN A 145 4.75 8.25 6.89
C ASN A 145 4.42 9.73 6.61
N ARG A 146 3.45 10.27 7.35
CA ARG A 146 2.89 11.62 7.13
C ARG A 146 3.91 12.76 7.11
N SER A 147 5.03 12.61 7.82
CA SER A 147 6.08 13.63 7.90
C SER A 147 7.04 13.61 6.71
N TYR A 148 7.10 12.50 5.98
CA TYR A 148 8.06 12.28 4.91
C TYR A 148 7.42 12.13 3.52
N ALA A 149 6.20 11.58 3.46
CA ALA A 149 5.56 11.23 2.20
C ALA A 149 5.27 12.46 1.33
N GLU A 150 5.59 12.33 0.04
CA GLU A 150 5.05 13.15 -1.03
C GLU A 150 3.74 12.51 -1.48
N ASP A 151 2.61 13.15 -1.18
CA ASP A 151 1.27 12.60 -1.36
C ASP A 151 0.27 13.67 -1.82
N SER A 152 -1.03 13.41 -1.75
CA SER A 152 -2.05 14.34 -2.24
C SER A 152 -2.02 15.72 -1.61
N ARG A 153 -1.31 15.91 -0.50
CA ARG A 153 -1.07 17.25 0.09
C ARG A 153 -0.16 18.12 -0.79
N SER A 154 0.71 17.48 -1.59
CA SER A 154 1.67 18.16 -2.47
C SER A 154 1.32 18.06 -3.95
N PHE A 155 0.92 16.91 -4.45
CA PHE A 155 0.65 16.71 -5.87
C PHE A 155 -0.84 16.72 -6.25
N GLY A 156 -1.77 16.83 -5.27
CA GLY A 156 -3.20 16.86 -5.54
C GLY A 156 -3.85 15.46 -5.63
N LEU A 157 -4.97 15.38 -6.32
CA LEU A 157 -5.76 14.15 -6.42
C LEU A 157 -5.17 13.17 -7.44
N VAL A 158 -5.36 11.88 -7.19
CA VAL A 158 -4.93 10.81 -8.09
C VAL A 158 -6.12 10.42 -8.98
N PRO A 159 -6.00 10.52 -10.31
CA PRO A 159 -7.06 10.10 -11.21
C PRO A 159 -7.20 8.56 -11.17
N ARG A 160 -8.44 8.09 -11.27
CA ARG A 160 -8.78 6.65 -11.26
C ARG A 160 -7.97 5.86 -12.30
N GLY A 161 -7.78 6.42 -13.49
CA GLY A 161 -7.04 5.76 -14.56
C GLY A 161 -5.56 5.54 -14.28
N ALA A 162 -4.96 6.27 -13.35
CA ALA A 162 -3.58 6.03 -12.94
C ALA A 162 -3.45 4.83 -11.97
N ILE A 163 -4.52 4.42 -11.30
CA ILE A 163 -4.52 3.35 -10.29
C ILE A 163 -4.68 1.99 -10.97
N PHE A 164 -3.70 1.12 -10.84
CA PHE A 164 -3.67 -0.18 -11.52
C PHE A 164 -3.57 -1.40 -10.59
N ALA A 165 -3.12 -1.24 -9.35
CA ALA A 165 -2.96 -2.35 -8.42
C ALA A 165 -3.20 -1.93 -6.96
N ARG A 166 -3.40 -2.90 -6.09
CA ARG A 166 -3.42 -2.70 -4.63
C ARG A 166 -2.45 -3.64 -3.92
N LEU A 167 -2.00 -3.21 -2.75
CA LEU A 167 -1.20 -4.03 -1.86
C LEU A 167 -2.13 -4.87 -0.98
N VAL A 168 -1.90 -6.19 -0.97
CA VAL A 168 -2.82 -7.13 -0.30
C VAL A 168 -2.20 -7.83 0.90
N LEU A 169 -0.88 -8.07 0.89
CA LEU A 169 -0.25 -8.89 1.92
C LEU A 169 1.19 -8.47 2.16
N ILE A 170 1.58 -8.30 3.42
CA ILE A 170 2.98 -8.24 3.84
C ILE A 170 3.46 -9.67 3.99
N VAL A 171 4.50 -10.07 3.24
CA VAL A 171 5.07 -11.43 3.28
C VAL A 171 6.38 -11.49 4.05
N TRP A 172 7.06 -10.36 4.21
CA TRP A 172 8.28 -10.26 4.98
C TRP A 172 8.38 -8.90 5.68
N PRO A 173 8.90 -8.79 6.90
CA PRO A 173 9.34 -9.87 7.79
C PRO A 173 8.16 -10.71 8.32
N PHE A 174 8.40 -11.99 8.61
CA PHE A 174 7.34 -12.92 9.03
C PHE A 174 6.57 -12.49 10.28
N GLY A 175 7.22 -11.75 11.20
CA GLY A 175 6.55 -11.18 12.37
C GLY A 175 5.50 -10.11 12.04
N ARG A 176 5.40 -9.70 10.76
CA ARG A 176 4.42 -8.72 10.24
C ARG A 176 3.56 -9.29 9.12
N PHE A 177 3.58 -10.60 8.94
CA PHE A 177 2.78 -11.28 7.93
C PHE A 177 1.29 -10.95 8.11
N GLY A 178 0.64 -10.49 7.05
CA GLY A 178 -0.77 -10.13 7.07
C GLY A 178 -1.13 -8.94 6.19
N VAL A 179 -2.38 -8.50 6.29
CA VAL A 179 -2.88 -7.34 5.54
C VAL A 179 -2.13 -6.07 6.01
N PRO A 180 -1.69 -5.19 5.07
CA PRO A 180 -0.93 -3.99 5.41
C PRO A 180 -1.83 -2.93 6.09
N THR A 181 -2.07 -3.09 7.38
CA THR A 181 -2.81 -2.15 8.23
C THR A 181 -1.84 -1.26 9.00
N TYR A 182 -2.19 0.02 9.14
CA TYR A 182 -1.41 0.92 9.99
C TYR A 182 -1.51 0.48 11.46
N ASN A 183 -0.37 0.32 12.10
CA ASN A 183 -0.29 0.01 13.54
C ASN A 183 0.62 1.03 14.23
N LYS A 184 0.04 1.87 15.07
CA LYS A 184 0.73 2.91 15.83
C LYS A 184 1.83 2.36 16.76
N ASN A 185 1.69 1.12 17.22
CA ASN A 185 2.66 0.49 18.12
C ASN A 185 3.96 0.07 17.41
N LEU A 186 3.99 0.17 16.07
CA LEU A 186 5.15 -0.16 15.26
C LEU A 186 6.03 1.07 14.95
N VAL A 187 5.61 2.25 15.39
CA VAL A 187 6.44 3.46 15.32
C VAL A 187 7.32 3.50 16.57
N PRO A 188 8.60 3.15 16.53
CA PRO A 188 9.48 3.37 17.65
C PRO A 188 9.58 4.89 17.89
N ALA A 189 9.44 5.31 19.13
CA ALA A 189 9.66 6.70 19.50
C ALA A 189 11.07 7.11 19.05
N GLY A 190 11.16 8.02 18.06
CA GLY A 190 12.44 8.62 17.62
C GLY A 190 13.17 7.93 16.47
N THR A 191 12.64 6.92 15.81
CA THR A 191 13.26 6.38 14.60
C THR A 191 12.79 7.13 13.35
N SER A 192 13.54 8.15 12.96
CA SER A 192 13.73 8.44 11.55
C SER A 192 14.43 7.22 10.93
N CYS A 193 13.93 6.72 9.81
CA CYS A 193 14.67 5.78 8.98
C CYS A 193 16.09 6.33 8.82
N GLY A 194 17.10 5.58 9.31
CA GLY A 194 18.47 6.08 9.38
C GLY A 194 18.95 6.51 8.01
N ILE A 195 19.03 7.81 7.79
CA ILE A 195 19.78 8.38 6.68
C ILE A 195 21.24 8.29 7.12
N THR A 196 21.91 7.20 6.78
CA THR A 196 23.37 7.23 6.70
C THR A 196 23.71 8.15 5.54
N ARG A 197 24.22 9.32 5.88
CA ARG A 197 24.86 10.26 4.95
C ARG A 197 26.10 9.62 4.31
#